data_519fccb99f921ff00879f2b579ba2aed
#
_entry.id   519fccb99f921ff00879f2b579ba2aed
#
_cell.length_a   1.000
_cell.length_b   1.000
_cell.length_c   1.000
_cell.angle_alpha   90.00
_cell.angle_beta   90.00
_cell.angle_gamma   90.00
#
_symmetry.space_group_name_H-M   'P 1'
#
loop_
_entity.id
_entity.type
_entity.pdbx_description
1 polymer ?
#
loop_
_entity_poly.entity_id
_entity_poly.type
_entity_poly.pdbx_seq_one_letter_code
_entity_poly.pdbx_strand_id
1 'polypeptide(L)'
;RLDTVLSFFANLILAFPVILLFYLLVTPEIVQTGLPQYMGLVLFLFPIIFVTVLLNSRFYVKPGFRNLVIGAVLVVGGWIYLALVAEPDTRVAILPQALDFLRVPGNILIVFVSVVFVNAPTVFRIIRGLVLDIKTRDYVAAAQTRGEGPWYIMLWEILPNARGPLIVDFCLRIGYTTILLGTLGFFGLGLSPESPDWGSTINAGRKLLTVAPHPAIVPALALMSLVLGLNLLADGLREESLRD
;
A
#
# COMPACT_ATOMS: atom_id res chain seq x y z
N ARG A 1 10.50 -15.79 17.43
CA ARG A 1 10.21 -14.63 18.33
C ARG A 1 9.65 -13.44 17.55
N LEU A 2 10.32 -12.97 16.47
CA LEU A 2 9.82 -11.85 15.67
C LEU A 2 8.47 -12.16 15.01
N ASP A 3 8.34 -13.34 14.39
CA ASP A 3 7.08 -13.81 13.78
C ASP A 3 5.91 -13.83 14.78
N THR A 4 6.17 -14.28 16.00
CA THR A 4 5.15 -14.32 17.06
C THR A 4 4.68 -12.91 17.45
N VAL A 5 5.61 -11.97 17.58
CA VAL A 5 5.32 -10.56 17.90
C VAL A 5 4.53 -9.90 16.78
N LEU A 6 4.98 -10.05 15.52
CA LEU A 6 4.26 -9.50 14.36
C LEU A 6 2.86 -10.10 14.21
N SER A 7 2.72 -11.41 14.43
CA SER A 7 1.42 -12.09 14.41
C SER A 7 0.49 -11.59 15.52
N PHE A 8 1.02 -11.30 16.71
CA PHE A 8 0.24 -10.72 17.80
C PHE A 8 -0.29 -9.34 17.44
N PHE A 9 0.55 -8.44 16.92
CA PHE A 9 0.11 -7.11 16.50
C PHE A 9 -0.88 -7.17 15.32
N ALA A 10 -0.65 -8.04 14.36
CA ALA A 10 -1.59 -8.25 13.26
C ALA A 10 -2.97 -8.70 13.77
N ASN A 11 -3.01 -9.62 14.75
CA ASN A 11 -4.25 -10.08 15.36
C ASN A 11 -4.93 -8.99 16.19
N LEU A 12 -4.16 -8.17 16.90
CA LEU A 12 -4.67 -7.05 17.68
C LEU A 12 -5.37 -6.01 16.79
N ILE A 13 -4.73 -5.63 15.68
CA ILE A 13 -5.32 -4.66 14.73
C ILE A 13 -6.58 -5.25 14.08
N LEU A 14 -6.57 -6.53 13.70
CA LEU A 14 -7.72 -7.19 13.08
C LEU A 14 -8.88 -7.48 14.05
N ALA A 15 -8.67 -7.36 15.35
CA ALA A 15 -9.75 -7.43 16.34
C ALA A 15 -10.62 -6.16 16.31
N PHE A 16 -10.09 -5.06 15.77
CA PHE A 16 -10.87 -3.84 15.59
C PHE A 16 -11.70 -3.88 14.29
N PRO A 17 -12.95 -3.39 14.31
CA PRO A 17 -13.71 -3.19 13.08
C PRO A 17 -12.96 -2.23 12.13
N VAL A 18 -12.70 -2.68 10.91
CA VAL A 18 -11.88 -1.96 9.91
C VAL A 18 -12.36 -0.52 9.67
N ILE A 19 -13.67 -0.33 9.53
CA ILE A 19 -14.27 0.99 9.32
C ILE A 19 -14.03 1.92 10.53
N LEU A 20 -14.16 1.41 11.74
CA LEU A 20 -13.93 2.22 12.96
C LEU A 20 -12.46 2.59 13.11
N LEU A 21 -11.55 1.66 12.80
CA LEU A 21 -10.12 1.94 12.85
C LEU A 21 -9.72 3.00 11.83
N PHE A 22 -10.24 2.89 10.62
CA PHE A 22 -10.00 3.89 9.58
C PHE A 22 -10.60 5.26 9.97
N TYR A 23 -11.85 5.28 10.44
CA TYR A 23 -12.50 6.48 10.94
C TYR A 23 -11.67 7.19 12.00
N LEU A 24 -11.18 6.42 12.99
CA LEU A 24 -10.35 6.97 14.06
C LEU A 24 -9.10 7.66 13.51
N LEU A 25 -8.40 7.05 12.55
CA LEU A 25 -7.16 7.61 11.98
C LEU A 25 -7.38 8.89 11.16
N VAL A 26 -8.58 9.07 10.61
CA VAL A 26 -8.94 10.24 9.78
C VAL A 26 -9.62 11.35 10.59
N THR A 27 -10.00 11.10 11.85
CA THR A 27 -10.63 12.13 12.69
C THR A 27 -9.69 13.33 12.91
N PRO A 28 -10.23 14.57 12.92
CA PRO A 28 -9.42 15.79 13.10
C PRO A 28 -8.57 15.77 14.37
N GLU A 29 -9.06 15.16 15.44
CA GLU A 29 -8.37 15.06 16.73
C GLU A 29 -7.08 14.23 16.60
N ILE A 30 -7.14 13.10 15.92
CA ILE A 30 -5.95 12.25 15.68
C ILE A 30 -5.01 12.90 14.66
N VAL A 31 -5.57 13.52 13.62
CA VAL A 31 -4.77 14.23 12.61
C VAL A 31 -3.95 15.36 13.25
N GLN A 32 -4.53 16.14 14.19
CA GLN A 32 -3.84 17.19 14.91
C GLN A 32 -2.70 16.69 15.82
N THR A 33 -2.72 15.42 16.24
CA THR A 33 -1.59 14.83 16.99
C THR A 33 -0.33 14.63 16.14
N GLY A 34 -0.43 14.75 14.81
CA GLY A 34 0.63 14.44 13.87
C GLY A 34 0.89 12.95 13.69
N LEU A 35 0.15 12.07 14.35
CA LEU A 35 0.35 10.61 14.30
C LEU A 35 0.35 10.06 12.86
N PRO A 36 -0.62 10.40 11.97
CA PRO A 36 -0.59 9.93 10.59
C PRO A 36 0.63 10.41 9.81
N GLN A 37 1.14 11.60 10.10
CA GLN A 37 2.34 12.15 9.48
C GLN A 37 3.57 11.33 9.90
N TYR A 38 3.75 11.04 11.19
CA TYR A 38 4.84 10.17 11.66
C TYR A 38 4.75 8.75 11.07
N MET A 39 3.55 8.19 10.96
CA MET A 39 3.34 6.90 10.29
C MET A 39 3.73 6.97 8.81
N GLY A 40 3.38 8.05 8.12
CA GLY A 40 3.77 8.32 6.74
C GLY A 40 5.30 8.40 6.57
N LEU A 41 5.98 9.09 7.49
CA LEU A 41 7.45 9.17 7.52
C LEU A 41 8.09 7.78 7.55
N VAL A 42 7.63 6.92 8.44
CA VAL A 42 8.14 5.54 8.57
C VAL A 42 7.80 4.72 7.32
N LEU A 43 6.59 4.87 6.79
CA LEU A 43 6.13 4.13 5.61
C LEU A 43 6.95 4.46 4.36
N PHE A 44 7.26 5.74 4.11
CA PHE A 44 8.04 6.16 2.94
C PHE A 44 9.52 5.78 3.01
N LEU A 45 10.05 5.41 4.18
CA LEU A 45 11.38 4.83 4.30
C LEU A 45 11.42 3.39 3.76
N PHE A 46 10.31 2.66 3.81
CA PHE A 46 10.26 1.25 3.43
C PHE A 46 10.69 0.98 1.98
N PRO A 47 10.23 1.70 0.94
CA PRO A 47 10.68 1.50 -0.43
C PRO A 47 12.19 1.67 -0.59
N ILE A 48 12.78 2.65 0.09
CA ILE A 48 14.23 2.93 0.03
C ILE A 48 15.01 1.77 0.64
N ILE A 49 14.59 1.32 1.83
CA ILE A 49 15.19 0.16 2.51
C ILE A 49 15.04 -1.09 1.65
N PHE A 50 13.84 -1.35 1.11
CA PHE A 50 13.55 -2.51 0.28
C PHE A 50 14.44 -2.57 -0.96
N VAL A 51 14.52 -1.48 -1.74
CA VAL A 51 15.35 -1.39 -2.95
C VAL A 51 16.83 -1.54 -2.58
N THR A 52 17.28 -0.95 -1.48
CA THR A 52 18.67 -1.08 -1.00
C THR A 52 19.00 -2.53 -0.67
N VAL A 53 18.14 -3.25 0.04
CA VAL A 53 18.32 -4.67 0.38
C VAL A 53 18.29 -5.54 -0.87
N LEU A 54 17.37 -5.27 -1.81
CA LEU A 54 17.27 -5.96 -3.08
C LEU A 54 18.55 -5.82 -3.91
N LEU A 55 19.08 -4.61 -4.04
CA LEU A 55 20.32 -4.35 -4.79
C LEU A 55 21.55 -4.95 -4.07
N ASN A 56 21.59 -4.87 -2.75
CA ASN A 56 22.65 -5.49 -1.97
C ASN A 56 22.69 -7.01 -2.17
N SER A 57 21.54 -7.68 -2.20
CA SER A 57 21.46 -9.12 -2.43
C SER A 57 21.79 -9.50 -3.89
N ARG A 58 21.40 -8.65 -4.86
CA ARG A 58 21.63 -8.92 -6.29
C ARG A 58 23.09 -8.78 -6.71
N PHE A 59 23.74 -7.73 -6.22
CA PHE A 59 25.10 -7.37 -6.64
C PHE A 59 26.17 -7.75 -5.61
N TYR A 60 25.88 -8.74 -4.79
CA TYR A 60 26.81 -9.21 -3.74
C TYR A 60 28.21 -9.54 -4.27
N VAL A 61 28.31 -10.15 -5.45
CA VAL A 61 29.58 -10.59 -6.06
C VAL A 61 30.40 -9.42 -6.63
N LYS A 62 29.78 -8.26 -6.89
CA LYS A 62 30.44 -7.08 -7.50
C LYS A 62 30.38 -5.87 -6.55
N PRO A 63 31.25 -5.81 -5.52
CA PRO A 63 31.09 -4.82 -4.45
C PRO A 63 31.22 -3.37 -4.92
N GLY A 64 32.09 -3.07 -5.90
CA GLY A 64 32.24 -1.71 -6.43
C GLY A 64 30.98 -1.21 -7.12
N PHE A 65 30.40 -2.00 -8.03
CA PHE A 65 29.15 -1.67 -8.71
C PHE A 65 27.96 -1.61 -7.74
N ARG A 66 27.89 -2.57 -6.81
CA ARG A 66 26.87 -2.59 -5.75
C ARG A 66 26.86 -1.28 -4.95
N ASN A 67 28.02 -0.85 -4.46
CA ASN A 67 28.12 0.35 -3.62
C ASN A 67 27.75 1.62 -4.40
N LEU A 68 28.09 1.69 -5.67
CA LEU A 68 27.72 2.80 -6.55
C LEU A 68 26.20 2.88 -6.73
N VAL A 69 25.55 1.74 -7.04
CA VAL A 69 24.10 1.70 -7.25
C VAL A 69 23.33 1.95 -5.96
N ILE A 70 23.77 1.38 -4.82
CA ILE A 70 23.19 1.66 -3.51
C ILE A 70 23.36 3.14 -3.16
N GLY A 71 24.53 3.72 -3.39
CA GLY A 71 24.77 5.15 -3.17
C GLY A 71 23.82 6.02 -3.99
N ALA A 72 23.62 5.70 -5.28
CA ALA A 72 22.66 6.39 -6.13
C ALA A 72 21.22 6.28 -5.61
N VAL A 73 20.78 5.10 -5.18
CA VAL A 73 19.44 4.90 -4.61
C VAL A 73 19.27 5.66 -3.31
N LEU A 74 20.26 5.68 -2.43
CA LEU A 74 20.18 6.43 -1.18
C LEU A 74 20.15 7.94 -1.41
N VAL A 75 20.91 8.46 -2.38
CA VAL A 75 20.90 9.88 -2.74
C VAL A 75 19.57 10.28 -3.38
N VAL A 76 19.14 9.58 -4.43
CA VAL A 76 17.88 9.89 -5.14
C VAL A 76 16.67 9.59 -4.25
N GLY A 77 16.64 8.43 -3.62
CA GLY A 77 15.54 8.05 -2.72
C GLY A 77 15.47 8.93 -1.48
N GLY A 78 16.62 9.29 -0.89
CA GLY A 78 16.69 10.23 0.23
C GLY A 78 16.24 11.64 -0.16
N TRP A 79 16.61 12.10 -1.35
CA TRP A 79 16.13 13.37 -1.89
C TRP A 79 14.60 13.38 -2.09
N ILE A 80 14.05 12.34 -2.72
CA ILE A 80 12.59 12.19 -2.90
C ILE A 80 11.90 12.11 -1.53
N TYR A 81 12.46 11.35 -0.60
CA TYR A 81 11.94 11.25 0.77
C TYR A 81 11.88 12.59 1.48
N LEU A 82 12.99 13.35 1.46
CA LEU A 82 13.01 14.69 2.05
C LEU A 82 12.02 15.64 1.38
N ALA A 83 11.87 15.53 0.05
CA ALA A 83 10.90 16.33 -0.69
C ALA A 83 9.44 16.01 -0.34
N LEU A 84 9.12 14.75 -0.02
CA LEU A 84 7.78 14.33 0.39
C LEU A 84 7.45 14.68 1.85
N VAL A 85 8.48 14.72 2.70
CA VAL A 85 8.35 14.84 4.15
C VAL A 85 8.53 16.28 4.65
N ALA A 86 9.34 17.09 3.95
CA ALA A 86 9.61 18.48 4.34
C ALA A 86 8.33 19.33 4.35
N GLU A 87 8.29 20.33 5.24
CA GLU A 87 7.19 21.29 5.30
C GLU A 87 7.00 22.04 3.96
N PRO A 88 5.78 22.54 3.67
CA PRO A 88 5.43 23.13 2.38
C PRO A 88 6.44 24.17 1.86
N ASP A 89 6.90 25.06 2.74
CA ASP A 89 7.82 26.13 2.37
C ASP A 89 9.22 25.62 2.03
N THR A 90 9.67 24.55 2.66
CA THR A 90 10.96 23.91 2.40
C THR A 90 10.89 23.03 1.14
N ARG A 91 9.74 22.46 0.84
CA ARG A 91 9.52 21.61 -0.36
C ARG A 91 9.71 22.38 -1.67
N VAL A 92 9.34 23.66 -1.70
CA VAL A 92 9.54 24.51 -2.91
C VAL A 92 11.01 24.66 -3.26
N ALA A 93 11.89 24.71 -2.26
CA ALA A 93 13.33 24.81 -2.48
C ALA A 93 14.00 23.49 -2.86
N ILE A 94 13.43 22.36 -2.42
CA ILE A 94 14.01 21.01 -2.62
C ILE A 94 13.49 20.36 -3.90
N LEU A 95 12.22 20.60 -4.26
CA LEU A 95 11.59 19.99 -5.43
C LEU A 95 11.45 21.05 -6.55
N PRO A 96 12.01 20.79 -7.76
CA PRO A 96 11.74 21.63 -8.92
C PRO A 96 10.25 21.69 -9.23
N GLN A 97 9.75 22.82 -9.72
CA GLN A 97 8.33 23.02 -10.09
C GLN A 97 7.82 21.94 -11.06
N ALA A 98 8.69 21.41 -11.93
CA ALA A 98 8.37 20.34 -12.87
C ALA A 98 7.95 19.02 -12.17
N LEU A 99 8.32 18.82 -10.91
CA LEU A 99 8.02 17.62 -10.13
C LEU A 99 6.92 17.87 -9.08
N ASP A 100 6.20 18.98 -9.18
CA ASP A 100 5.14 19.34 -8.22
C ASP A 100 3.99 18.32 -8.17
N PHE A 101 3.81 17.53 -9.25
CA PHE A 101 2.86 16.42 -9.29
C PHE A 101 3.17 15.30 -8.29
N LEU A 102 4.41 15.22 -7.78
CA LEU A 102 4.80 14.25 -6.74
C LEU A 102 4.40 14.70 -5.33
N ARG A 103 3.94 15.93 -5.18
CA ARG A 103 3.46 16.40 -3.89
C ARG A 103 2.15 15.71 -3.51
N VAL A 104 2.17 15.01 -2.40
CA VAL A 104 0.97 14.41 -1.82
C VAL A 104 0.35 15.44 -0.87
N PRO A 105 -0.85 15.96 -1.15
CA PRO A 105 -1.56 16.81 -0.20
C PRO A 105 -1.73 16.12 1.15
N GLY A 106 -1.67 16.87 2.25
CA GLY A 106 -1.70 16.30 3.59
C GLY A 106 -2.94 15.43 3.89
N ASN A 107 -4.10 15.82 3.38
CA ASN A 107 -5.34 15.03 3.47
C ASN A 107 -5.24 13.68 2.73
N ILE A 108 -4.64 13.64 1.55
CA ILE A 108 -4.40 12.40 0.80
C ILE A 108 -3.37 11.54 1.51
N LEU A 109 -2.32 12.13 2.09
CA LEU A 109 -1.32 11.42 2.86
C LEU A 109 -1.94 10.67 4.05
N ILE A 110 -2.83 11.33 4.80
CA ILE A 110 -3.53 10.75 5.94
C ILE A 110 -4.36 9.54 5.50
N VAL A 111 -5.15 9.69 4.44
CA VAL A 111 -5.96 8.60 3.87
C VAL A 111 -5.07 7.45 3.41
N PHE A 112 -3.98 7.73 2.70
CA PHE A 112 -3.02 6.74 2.21
C PHE A 112 -2.42 5.93 3.36
N VAL A 113 -1.90 6.60 4.39
CA VAL A 113 -1.31 5.95 5.57
C VAL A 113 -2.34 5.10 6.29
N SER A 114 -3.56 5.59 6.45
CA SER A 114 -4.65 4.86 7.10
C SER A 114 -5.03 3.59 6.32
N VAL A 115 -5.12 3.68 4.99
CA VAL A 115 -5.37 2.53 4.10
C VAL A 115 -4.26 1.47 4.25
N VAL A 116 -3.00 1.88 4.22
CA VAL A 116 -1.87 0.96 4.38
C VAL A 116 -1.90 0.29 5.75
N PHE A 117 -2.09 1.06 6.81
CA PHE A 117 -2.13 0.54 8.18
C PHE A 117 -3.24 -0.49 8.39
N VAL A 118 -4.44 -0.22 7.89
CA VAL A 118 -5.59 -1.12 8.00
C VAL A 118 -5.41 -2.40 7.19
N ASN A 119 -4.78 -2.32 6.00
CA ASN A 119 -4.57 -3.49 5.14
C ASN A 119 -3.34 -4.32 5.51
N ALA A 120 -2.31 -3.72 6.12
CA ALA A 120 -1.04 -4.38 6.42
C ALA A 120 -1.18 -5.71 7.18
N PRO A 121 -2.04 -5.85 8.24
CA PRO A 121 -2.18 -7.10 8.97
C PRO A 121 -2.71 -8.26 8.12
N THR A 122 -3.62 -7.98 7.21
CA THR A 122 -4.20 -9.01 6.34
C THR A 122 -3.19 -9.46 5.28
N VAL A 123 -2.46 -8.50 4.67
CA VAL A 123 -1.34 -8.79 3.76
C VAL A 123 -0.28 -9.63 4.45
N PHE A 124 0.10 -9.25 5.68
CA PHE A 124 1.06 -10.00 6.48
C PHE A 124 0.64 -11.47 6.66
N ARG A 125 -0.64 -11.74 6.99
CA ARG A 125 -1.14 -13.11 7.17
C ARG A 125 -1.05 -13.94 5.89
N ILE A 126 -1.43 -13.34 4.75
CA ILE A 126 -1.40 -14.02 3.45
C ILE A 126 0.04 -14.34 3.05
N ILE A 127 0.93 -13.34 3.11
CA ILE A 127 2.35 -13.53 2.78
C ILE A 127 2.98 -14.56 3.72
N ARG A 128 2.69 -14.47 5.01
CA ARG A 128 3.19 -15.44 5.99
C ARG A 128 2.77 -16.86 5.65
N GLY A 129 1.51 -17.09 5.29
CA GLY A 129 1.01 -18.40 4.87
C GLY A 129 1.74 -18.93 3.64
N LEU A 130 1.87 -18.10 2.60
CA LEU A 130 2.62 -18.43 1.38
C LEU A 130 4.08 -18.77 1.65
N VAL A 131 4.76 -17.96 2.44
CA VAL A 131 6.19 -18.18 2.78
C VAL A 131 6.36 -19.48 3.56
N LEU A 132 5.45 -19.81 4.47
CA LEU A 132 5.52 -21.07 5.23
C LEU A 132 5.40 -22.31 4.34
N ASP A 133 4.61 -22.26 3.27
CA ASP A 133 4.53 -23.32 2.27
C ASP A 133 5.76 -23.33 1.36
N ILE A 134 6.11 -22.19 0.76
CA ILE A 134 7.19 -22.09 -0.22
C ILE A 134 8.56 -22.45 0.38
N LYS A 135 8.83 -22.06 1.63
CA LYS A 135 10.13 -22.30 2.27
C LYS A 135 10.51 -23.79 2.42
N THR A 136 9.52 -24.69 2.29
CA THR A 136 9.73 -26.15 2.38
C THR A 136 10.02 -26.80 1.04
N ARG A 137 10.03 -26.04 -0.05
CA ARG A 137 10.24 -26.55 -1.41
C ARG A 137 11.71 -26.85 -1.69
N ASP A 138 11.96 -27.85 -2.56
CA ASP A 138 13.30 -28.36 -2.86
C ASP A 138 14.25 -27.30 -3.42
N TYR A 139 13.74 -26.35 -4.23
CA TYR A 139 14.57 -25.28 -4.78
C TYR A 139 15.09 -24.30 -3.69
N VAL A 140 14.31 -24.12 -2.62
CA VAL A 140 14.75 -23.33 -1.46
C VAL A 140 15.84 -24.09 -0.70
N ALA A 141 15.67 -25.39 -0.50
CA ALA A 141 16.70 -26.24 0.11
C ALA A 141 17.99 -26.26 -0.74
N ALA A 142 17.87 -26.33 -2.08
CA ALA A 142 19.00 -26.23 -2.99
C ALA A 142 19.73 -24.89 -2.90
N ALA A 143 19.01 -23.77 -2.75
CA ALA A 143 19.62 -22.45 -2.54
C ALA A 143 20.37 -22.38 -1.22
N GLN A 144 19.84 -22.95 -0.14
CA GLN A 144 20.51 -23.06 1.15
C GLN A 144 21.79 -23.87 1.04
N THR A 145 21.77 -24.99 0.31
CA THR A 145 22.93 -25.85 0.08
C THR A 145 24.03 -25.13 -0.72
N ARG A 146 23.65 -24.22 -1.63
CA ARG A 146 24.60 -23.34 -2.34
C ARG A 146 25.23 -22.28 -1.44
N GLY A 147 24.77 -22.14 -0.18
CA GLY A 147 25.27 -21.14 0.75
C GLY A 147 24.67 -19.74 0.54
N GLU A 148 23.54 -19.62 -0.15
CA GLU A 148 22.88 -18.34 -0.38
C GLU A 148 22.38 -17.73 0.93
N GLY A 149 22.52 -16.41 1.06
CA GLY A 149 22.08 -15.70 2.26
C GLY A 149 20.56 -15.60 2.37
N PRO A 150 20.02 -15.38 3.60
CA PRO A 150 18.57 -15.35 3.83
C PRO A 150 17.83 -14.29 3.01
N TRP A 151 18.44 -13.12 2.77
CA TRP A 151 17.87 -12.07 1.94
C TRP A 151 17.81 -12.47 0.46
N TYR A 152 18.84 -13.18 -0.03
CA TYR A 152 18.83 -13.71 -1.40
C TYR A 152 17.69 -14.72 -1.57
N ILE A 153 17.61 -15.69 -0.67
CA ILE A 153 16.54 -16.71 -0.71
C ILE A 153 15.16 -16.09 -0.68
N MET A 154 14.93 -15.11 0.20
CA MET A 154 13.65 -14.45 0.34
C MET A 154 13.25 -13.68 -0.93
N LEU A 155 14.20 -12.92 -1.52
CA LEU A 155 13.89 -12.01 -2.64
C LEU A 155 13.98 -12.68 -4.00
N TRP A 156 14.80 -13.72 -4.17
CA TRP A 156 15.09 -14.31 -5.48
C TRP A 156 14.56 -15.73 -5.64
N GLU A 157 14.28 -16.43 -4.53
CA GLU A 157 13.72 -17.78 -4.58
C GLU A 157 12.25 -17.79 -4.12
N ILE A 158 11.91 -17.12 -3.01
CA ILE A 158 10.56 -17.16 -2.43
C ILE A 158 9.62 -16.16 -3.10
N LEU A 159 10.01 -14.88 -3.17
CA LEU A 159 9.14 -13.80 -3.66
C LEU A 159 8.67 -14.00 -5.11
N PRO A 160 9.52 -14.43 -6.09
CA PRO A 160 9.06 -14.68 -7.44
C PRO A 160 8.03 -15.80 -7.53
N ASN A 161 8.14 -16.81 -6.67
CA ASN A 161 7.21 -17.94 -6.62
C ASN A 161 5.90 -17.59 -5.86
N ALA A 162 5.90 -16.53 -5.06
CA ALA A 162 4.73 -15.99 -4.39
C ALA A 162 3.98 -14.94 -5.23
N ARG A 163 4.52 -14.51 -6.38
CA ARG A 163 3.99 -13.39 -7.18
C ARG A 163 2.55 -13.58 -7.63
N GLY A 164 2.16 -14.77 -8.09
CA GLY A 164 0.81 -15.03 -8.57
C GLY A 164 -0.26 -14.72 -7.52
N PRO A 165 -0.26 -15.39 -6.37
CA PRO A 165 -1.19 -15.09 -5.28
C PRO A 165 -1.12 -13.64 -4.79
N LEU A 166 0.06 -13.00 -4.80
CA LEU A 166 0.22 -11.60 -4.38
C LEU A 166 -0.45 -10.62 -5.36
N ILE A 167 -0.33 -10.84 -6.66
CA ILE A 167 -0.98 -10.01 -7.67
C ILE A 167 -2.51 -10.11 -7.55
N VAL A 168 -3.03 -11.32 -7.36
CA VAL A 168 -4.46 -11.55 -7.15
C VAL A 168 -4.95 -10.82 -5.89
N ASP A 169 -4.25 -10.97 -4.76
CA ASP A 169 -4.58 -10.27 -3.51
C ASP A 169 -4.53 -8.74 -3.69
N PHE A 170 -3.55 -8.23 -4.43
CA PHE A 170 -3.43 -6.81 -4.73
C PHE A 170 -4.64 -6.28 -5.51
N CYS A 171 -5.11 -6.97 -6.55
CA CYS A 171 -6.28 -6.56 -7.32
C CYS A 171 -7.55 -6.54 -6.45
N LEU A 172 -7.77 -7.59 -5.65
CA LEU A 172 -8.90 -7.66 -4.72
C LEU A 172 -8.86 -6.53 -3.68
N ARG A 173 -7.67 -6.19 -3.16
CA ARG A 173 -7.51 -5.12 -2.18
C ARG A 173 -7.80 -3.74 -2.74
N ILE A 174 -7.44 -3.47 -3.98
CA ILE A 174 -7.83 -2.21 -4.62
C ILE A 174 -9.35 -2.10 -4.63
N GLY A 175 -10.06 -3.18 -4.99
CA GLY A 175 -11.53 -3.22 -4.97
C GLY A 175 -12.11 -2.95 -3.57
N TYR A 176 -11.66 -3.69 -2.55
CA TYR A 176 -12.12 -3.50 -1.17
C TYR A 176 -11.79 -2.12 -0.61
N THR A 177 -10.59 -1.61 -0.90
CA THR A 177 -10.18 -0.27 -0.46
C THR A 177 -11.02 0.82 -1.13
N THR A 178 -11.37 0.64 -2.41
CA THR A 178 -12.25 1.56 -3.13
C THR A 178 -13.64 1.62 -2.51
N ILE A 179 -14.20 0.46 -2.13
CA ILE A 179 -15.49 0.40 -1.40
C ILE A 179 -15.37 1.12 -0.04
N LEU A 180 -14.30 0.85 0.69
CA LEU A 180 -14.06 1.48 2.00
C LEU A 180 -13.99 3.01 1.88
N LEU A 181 -13.19 3.52 0.94
CA LEU A 181 -13.05 4.95 0.69
C LEU A 181 -14.37 5.59 0.24
N GLY A 182 -15.10 4.93 -0.67
CA GLY A 182 -16.43 5.38 -1.11
C GLY A 182 -17.43 5.45 0.05
N THR A 183 -17.40 4.47 0.95
CA THR A 183 -18.25 4.46 2.16
C THR A 183 -17.90 5.62 3.10
N LEU A 184 -16.62 5.90 3.31
CA LEU A 184 -16.18 7.01 4.16
C LEU A 184 -16.55 8.36 3.55
N GLY A 185 -16.34 8.55 2.24
CA GLY A 185 -16.78 9.74 1.51
C GLY A 185 -18.28 9.93 1.62
N PHE A 186 -19.08 8.86 1.52
CA PHE A 186 -20.53 8.90 1.73
C PHE A 186 -20.91 9.37 3.14
N PHE A 187 -20.16 9.01 4.16
CA PHE A 187 -20.39 9.51 5.53
C PHE A 187 -19.78 10.89 5.80
N GLY A 188 -19.12 11.50 4.81
CA GLY A 188 -18.47 12.80 4.97
C GLY A 188 -17.13 12.74 5.74
N LEU A 189 -16.53 11.55 5.83
CA LEU A 189 -15.32 11.24 6.59
C LEU A 189 -14.09 11.02 5.68
N GLY A 190 -14.21 11.39 4.43
CA GLY A 190 -13.18 11.20 3.41
C GLY A 190 -12.35 12.47 3.19
N LEU A 191 -12.10 12.73 1.91
CA LEU A 191 -11.42 13.92 1.44
C LEU A 191 -12.25 15.18 1.71
N SER A 192 -11.62 16.36 1.57
CA SER A 192 -12.33 17.64 1.67
C SER A 192 -13.63 17.63 0.86
N PRO A 193 -14.73 18.28 1.34
CA PRO A 193 -16.00 18.37 0.62
C PRO A 193 -15.89 18.93 -0.80
N GLU A 194 -14.84 19.69 -1.09
CA GLU A 194 -14.54 20.25 -2.41
C GLU A 194 -13.76 19.27 -3.32
N SER A 195 -13.29 18.14 -2.76
CA SER A 195 -12.57 17.13 -3.53
C SER A 195 -13.56 16.30 -4.36
N PRO A 196 -13.26 16.01 -5.65
CA PRO A 196 -14.07 15.13 -6.48
C PRO A 196 -13.95 13.68 -5.99
N ASP A 197 -14.85 13.28 -5.10
CA ASP A 197 -14.95 11.93 -4.55
C ASP A 197 -16.31 11.33 -4.84
N TRP A 198 -16.35 10.09 -5.29
CA TRP A 198 -17.60 9.39 -5.62
C TRP A 198 -18.51 9.20 -4.41
N GLY A 199 -17.94 8.90 -3.22
CA GLY A 199 -18.72 8.72 -2.01
C GLY A 199 -19.44 10.00 -1.58
N SER A 200 -18.74 11.13 -1.54
CA SER A 200 -19.30 12.44 -1.21
C SER A 200 -20.34 12.89 -2.25
N THR A 201 -20.09 12.61 -3.54
CA THR A 201 -21.05 12.90 -4.63
C THR A 201 -22.33 12.08 -4.48
N ILE A 202 -22.24 10.79 -4.13
CA ILE A 202 -23.41 9.95 -3.83
C ILE A 202 -24.19 10.51 -2.63
N ASN A 203 -23.50 10.93 -1.57
CA ASN A 203 -24.13 11.52 -0.39
C ASN A 203 -24.89 12.82 -0.72
N ALA A 204 -24.29 13.71 -1.50
CA ALA A 204 -24.96 14.92 -1.96
C ALA A 204 -26.15 14.59 -2.86
N GLY A 205 -25.97 13.68 -3.81
CA GLY A 205 -26.98 13.27 -4.79
C GLY A 205 -28.18 12.53 -4.17
N ARG A 206 -28.00 11.80 -3.04
CA ARG A 206 -29.11 11.07 -2.39
C ARG A 206 -30.28 11.95 -1.97
N LYS A 207 -30.03 13.23 -1.68
CA LYS A 207 -31.06 14.20 -1.31
C LYS A 207 -31.96 14.55 -2.49
N LEU A 208 -31.52 14.32 -3.71
CA LEU A 208 -32.17 14.62 -4.95
C LEU A 208 -32.81 13.39 -5.62
N LEU A 209 -32.76 12.21 -5.03
CA LEU A 209 -33.19 10.94 -5.64
C LEU A 209 -34.61 10.95 -6.17
N THR A 210 -35.52 11.68 -5.51
CA THR A 210 -36.95 11.78 -5.90
C THR A 210 -37.18 12.69 -7.09
N VAL A 211 -36.26 13.63 -7.37
CA VAL A 211 -36.43 14.65 -8.44
C VAL A 211 -35.44 14.39 -9.58
N ALA A 212 -34.19 14.08 -9.23
CA ALA A 212 -33.10 13.83 -10.17
C ALA A 212 -32.19 12.69 -9.62
N PRO A 213 -32.39 11.44 -10.05
CA PRO A 213 -31.62 10.29 -9.49
C PRO A 213 -30.17 10.18 -9.99
N HIS A 214 -29.88 10.80 -11.16
CA HIS A 214 -28.55 10.64 -11.80
C HIS A 214 -27.35 11.12 -10.98
N PRO A 215 -27.39 12.18 -10.15
CA PRO A 215 -26.23 12.59 -9.37
C PRO A 215 -25.77 11.55 -8.33
N ALA A 216 -26.67 10.69 -7.86
CA ALA A 216 -26.32 9.60 -6.95
C ALA A 216 -26.05 8.29 -7.70
N ILE A 217 -26.82 7.96 -8.72
CA ILE A 217 -26.75 6.66 -9.41
C ILE A 217 -25.50 6.57 -10.29
N VAL A 218 -25.13 7.61 -11.02
CA VAL A 218 -23.99 7.58 -11.94
C VAL A 218 -22.67 7.27 -11.20
N PRO A 219 -22.27 7.98 -10.13
CA PRO A 219 -21.05 7.65 -9.39
C PRO A 219 -21.15 6.30 -8.67
N ALA A 220 -22.33 5.87 -8.23
CA ALA A 220 -22.52 4.54 -7.65
C ALA A 220 -22.26 3.43 -8.68
N LEU A 221 -22.78 3.57 -9.91
CA LEU A 221 -22.52 2.63 -11.00
C LEU A 221 -21.05 2.65 -11.43
N ALA A 222 -20.39 3.81 -11.44
CA ALA A 222 -18.99 3.93 -11.74
C ALA A 222 -18.14 3.17 -10.71
N LEU A 223 -18.42 3.33 -9.41
CA LEU A 223 -17.76 2.62 -8.33
C LEU A 223 -18.00 1.10 -8.43
N MET A 224 -19.24 0.69 -8.68
CA MET A 224 -19.59 -0.72 -8.85
C MET A 224 -18.86 -1.34 -10.05
N SER A 225 -18.80 -0.66 -11.19
CA SER A 225 -18.14 -1.16 -12.40
C SER A 225 -16.62 -1.29 -12.21
N LEU A 226 -15.98 -0.35 -11.49
CA LEU A 226 -14.57 -0.42 -11.16
C LEU A 226 -14.28 -1.64 -10.29
N VAL A 227 -15.05 -1.85 -9.22
CA VAL A 227 -14.85 -2.98 -8.29
C VAL A 227 -15.10 -4.31 -9.02
N LEU A 228 -16.15 -4.39 -9.83
CA LEU A 228 -16.44 -5.58 -10.64
C LEU A 228 -15.30 -5.87 -11.63
N GLY A 229 -14.81 -4.86 -12.35
CA GLY A 229 -13.70 -5.00 -13.28
C GLY A 229 -12.42 -5.50 -12.60
N LEU A 230 -12.09 -4.99 -11.41
CA LEU A 230 -10.94 -5.45 -10.62
C LEU A 230 -11.09 -6.88 -10.13
N ASN A 231 -12.28 -7.29 -9.72
CA ASN A 231 -12.55 -8.67 -9.31
C ASN A 231 -12.41 -9.64 -10.51
N LEU A 232 -12.98 -9.29 -11.66
CA LEU A 232 -12.84 -10.09 -12.89
C LEU A 232 -11.38 -10.20 -13.34
N LEU A 233 -10.61 -9.10 -13.21
CA LEU A 233 -9.18 -9.11 -13.47
C LEU A 233 -8.43 -10.04 -12.51
N ALA A 234 -8.76 -10.00 -11.22
CA ALA A 234 -8.16 -10.88 -10.21
C ALA A 234 -8.45 -12.36 -10.51
N ASP A 235 -9.68 -12.69 -10.90
CA ASP A 235 -10.06 -14.06 -11.26
C ASP A 235 -9.33 -14.54 -12.52
N GLY A 236 -9.22 -13.70 -13.56
CA GLY A 236 -8.45 -14.03 -14.77
C GLY A 236 -6.96 -14.27 -14.48
N LEU A 237 -6.33 -13.44 -13.66
CA LEU A 237 -4.94 -13.61 -13.24
C LEU A 237 -4.73 -14.86 -12.38
N ARG A 238 -5.72 -15.22 -11.57
CA ARG A 238 -5.70 -16.44 -10.78
C ARG A 238 -5.73 -17.67 -11.68
N GLU A 239 -6.60 -17.71 -12.67
CA GLU A 239 -6.67 -18.84 -13.61
C GLU A 239 -5.36 -19.03 -14.38
N GLU A 240 -4.74 -17.93 -14.83
CA GLU A 240 -3.45 -17.98 -15.53
C GLU A 240 -2.34 -18.49 -14.61
N SER A 241 -2.29 -18.00 -13.36
CA SER A 241 -1.30 -18.43 -12.36
C SER A 241 -1.43 -19.91 -11.93
N LEU A 242 -2.54 -20.58 -12.22
CA LEU A 242 -2.73 -22.02 -11.98
C LEU A 242 -2.33 -22.89 -13.16
N ARG A 243 -2.06 -22.29 -14.33
CA ARG A 243 -1.64 -23.02 -15.54
C ARG A 243 -0.12 -23.15 -15.67
N ASP A 244 0.62 -22.26 -14.98
CA ASP A 244 2.09 -22.29 -14.87
C ASP A 244 2.53 -23.17 -13.68
#